data_1be5b464a07f7ba2c0e4c8fc577010d1
#
_entry.id   1be5b464a07f7ba2c0e4c8fc577010d1
#
_cell.length_a   1.000
_cell.length_b   1.000
_cell.length_c   1.000
_cell.angle_alpha   90.00
_cell.angle_beta   90.00
_cell.angle_gamma   90.00
#
_symmetry.space_group_name_H-M   'P 1'
#
loop_
_entity.id
_entity.type
_entity.pdbx_description
1 polymer ?
#
loop_
_entity_poly.entity_id
_entity_poly.type
_entity_poly.pdbx_seq_one_letter_code
_entity_poly.pdbx_strand_id
1 'polypeptide(L)'
;MKIFTLTGKTLLCLLLLLSAKSIEAQNNAKEKIPLDHSVYDSWKSINSLTITDDGKFATFIVKEQEGDNSLILINVKSREQRLFPRGNDALFTSDGKYLAFSIKPTFAQIRSAKIDKKKGTKAPNDTLGLYCIATQKLVKIPDLKKFKAGDRSAQFIAYMIEKMADKESSKEER
;
A
#
# COMPACT_ATOMS: atom_id res chain seq x y z
N MET A 1 60.90 -10.48 -47.84
CA MET A 1 59.66 -11.19 -47.45
C MET A 1 59.62 -11.49 -45.95
N LYS A 2 59.72 -10.47 -45.08
CA LYS A 2 59.75 -10.62 -43.63
C LYS A 2 58.75 -9.71 -42.84
N ILE A 3 57.82 -9.07 -43.53
CA ILE A 3 56.88 -8.10 -42.94
C ILE A 3 55.55 -8.78 -42.53
N PHE A 4 55.24 -9.96 -43.04
CA PHE A 4 53.93 -10.62 -42.86
C PHE A 4 53.79 -11.43 -41.53
N THR A 5 54.87 -11.75 -40.87
CA THR A 5 54.82 -12.55 -39.62
C THR A 5 54.75 -11.69 -38.35
N LEU A 6 55.01 -10.40 -38.42
CA LEU A 6 54.97 -9.49 -37.30
C LEU A 6 53.55 -9.00 -37.05
N THR A 7 52.75 -8.83 -38.09
CA THR A 7 51.36 -8.37 -38.00
C THR A 7 50.41 -9.38 -37.33
N GLY A 8 50.63 -10.68 -37.54
CA GLY A 8 49.80 -11.72 -36.93
C GLY A 8 49.96 -11.82 -35.39
N LYS A 9 51.20 -11.67 -34.94
CA LYS A 9 51.51 -11.68 -33.48
C LYS A 9 51.03 -10.44 -32.76
N THR A 10 51.11 -9.28 -33.39
CA THR A 10 50.58 -8.02 -32.82
C THR A 10 49.07 -8.00 -32.79
N LEU A 11 48.40 -8.55 -33.81
CA LEU A 11 46.94 -8.68 -33.84
C LEU A 11 46.44 -9.63 -32.75
N LEU A 12 47.12 -10.76 -32.54
CA LEU A 12 46.79 -11.70 -31.47
C LEU A 12 46.97 -11.10 -30.07
N CYS A 13 48.02 -10.35 -29.83
CA CYS A 13 48.20 -9.63 -28.57
C CYS A 13 47.14 -8.54 -28.34
N LEU A 14 46.69 -7.84 -29.39
CA LEU A 14 45.64 -6.85 -29.30
C LEU A 14 44.27 -7.49 -28.97
N LEU A 15 43.94 -8.66 -29.55
CA LEU A 15 42.73 -9.42 -29.20
C LEU A 15 42.74 -9.92 -27.78
N LEU A 16 43.86 -10.36 -27.23
CA LEU A 16 44.01 -10.79 -25.84
C LEU A 16 43.86 -9.64 -24.82
N LEU A 17 44.29 -8.42 -25.20
CA LEU A 17 44.11 -7.24 -24.37
C LEU A 17 42.68 -6.70 -24.35
N LEU A 18 41.87 -6.95 -25.39
CA LEU A 18 40.47 -6.61 -25.45
C LEU A 18 39.57 -7.53 -24.61
N SER A 19 40.01 -8.79 -24.36
CA SER A 19 39.25 -9.73 -23.52
C SER A 19 39.45 -9.53 -22.00
N ALA A 20 40.43 -8.73 -21.57
CA ALA A 20 40.71 -8.50 -20.16
C ALA A 20 39.72 -7.51 -19.47
N LYS A 21 38.85 -6.82 -20.22
CA LYS A 21 37.88 -5.87 -19.64
C LYS A 21 36.55 -6.49 -19.17
N SER A 22 36.38 -7.79 -19.29
CA SER A 22 35.11 -8.45 -18.94
C SER A 22 35.04 -8.96 -17.49
N ILE A 23 36.04 -8.71 -16.66
CA ILE A 23 36.13 -9.29 -15.30
C ILE A 23 35.63 -8.32 -14.21
N GLU A 24 35.36 -7.08 -14.53
CA GLU A 24 34.87 -6.10 -13.52
C GLU A 24 33.37 -6.20 -13.21
N ALA A 25 32.60 -7.05 -13.90
CA ALA A 25 31.15 -7.13 -13.74
C ALA A 25 30.67 -7.89 -12.48
N GLN A 26 31.55 -8.54 -11.71
CA GLN A 26 31.13 -9.39 -10.59
C GLN A 26 31.40 -8.80 -9.20
N ASN A 27 32.08 -7.68 -9.06
CA ASN A 27 32.41 -7.09 -7.76
C ASN A 27 31.41 -6.03 -7.25
N ASN A 28 30.27 -5.83 -7.94
CA ASN A 28 29.14 -5.03 -7.42
C ASN A 28 28.11 -5.92 -6.69
N ALA A 29 28.52 -6.99 -6.06
CA ALA A 29 27.67 -7.63 -5.06
C ALA A 29 27.50 -6.60 -3.92
N LYS A 30 26.39 -5.84 -3.96
CA LYS A 30 25.94 -5.04 -2.81
C LYS A 30 26.08 -5.95 -1.59
N GLU A 31 26.94 -5.54 -0.67
CA GLU A 31 27.12 -6.26 0.59
C GLU A 31 25.75 -6.55 1.18
N LYS A 32 25.40 -7.83 1.28
CA LYS A 32 24.08 -8.22 1.79
C LYS A 32 24.06 -7.83 3.25
N ILE A 33 23.22 -6.84 3.58
CA ILE A 33 22.99 -6.43 4.96
C ILE A 33 22.53 -7.66 5.74
N PRO A 34 23.21 -8.04 6.84
CA PRO A 34 22.77 -9.18 7.63
C PRO A 34 21.37 -8.93 8.19
N LEU A 35 20.53 -9.95 8.18
CA LEU A 35 19.19 -9.87 8.78
C LEU A 35 19.36 -9.85 10.30
N ASP A 36 19.05 -8.73 10.90
CA ASP A 36 18.95 -8.57 12.34
C ASP A 36 17.52 -8.16 12.76
N HIS A 37 17.30 -8.01 14.06
CA HIS A 37 15.99 -7.67 14.59
C HIS A 37 15.46 -6.30 14.11
N SER A 38 16.33 -5.39 13.69
CA SER A 38 15.95 -4.04 13.26
C SER A 38 15.14 -3.99 11.97
N VAL A 39 15.23 -5.05 11.14
CA VAL A 39 14.54 -5.12 9.85
C VAL A 39 13.16 -5.81 9.93
N TYR A 40 12.85 -6.52 11.02
CA TYR A 40 11.62 -7.32 11.13
C TYR A 40 10.36 -6.46 11.10
N ASP A 41 10.37 -5.30 11.73
CA ASP A 41 9.22 -4.40 11.80
C ASP A 41 8.86 -3.81 10.42
N SER A 42 9.83 -3.75 9.51
CA SER A 42 9.65 -3.27 8.14
C SER A 42 9.18 -4.35 7.14
N TRP A 43 9.08 -5.60 7.57
CA TRP A 43 8.62 -6.67 6.69
C TRP A 43 7.16 -6.48 6.29
N LYS A 44 6.92 -6.64 4.98
CA LYS A 44 5.62 -6.37 4.38
C LYS A 44 4.95 -7.67 3.96
N SER A 45 3.66 -7.74 4.21
CA SER A 45 2.81 -8.82 3.73
C SER A 45 1.65 -8.27 2.91
N ILE A 46 1.17 -9.06 1.95
CA ILE A 46 0.00 -8.72 1.15
C ILE A 46 -1.21 -9.44 1.74
N ASN A 47 -2.26 -8.68 2.01
CA ASN A 47 -3.50 -9.17 2.59
C ASN A 47 -4.72 -8.64 1.82
N SER A 48 -5.87 -9.28 2.00
CA SER A 48 -7.19 -8.81 1.55
C SER A 48 -7.23 -8.45 0.06
N LEU A 49 -6.79 -9.38 -0.79
CA LEU A 49 -6.88 -9.23 -2.24
C LEU A 49 -8.36 -9.31 -2.68
N THR A 50 -8.81 -8.31 -3.42
CA THR A 50 -10.16 -8.25 -4.02
C THR A 50 -10.04 -7.76 -5.46
N ILE A 51 -10.89 -8.28 -6.34
CA ILE A 51 -10.96 -7.89 -7.76
C ILE A 51 -12.40 -7.51 -8.11
N THR A 52 -12.58 -6.57 -9.04
CA THR A 52 -13.90 -6.24 -9.60
C THR A 52 -14.44 -7.39 -10.45
N ASP A 53 -15.78 -7.51 -10.54
CA ASP A 53 -16.43 -8.58 -11.31
C ASP A 53 -16.05 -8.58 -12.79
N ASP A 54 -15.73 -7.40 -13.34
CA ASP A 54 -15.25 -7.24 -14.73
C ASP A 54 -13.72 -7.46 -14.89
N GLY A 55 -13.00 -7.75 -13.81
CA GLY A 55 -11.57 -8.03 -13.80
C GLY A 55 -10.67 -6.83 -14.12
N LYS A 56 -11.21 -5.59 -14.21
CA LYS A 56 -10.41 -4.42 -14.59
C LYS A 56 -9.57 -3.84 -13.47
N PHE A 57 -10.06 -3.92 -12.25
CA PHE A 57 -9.39 -3.37 -11.07
C PHE A 57 -9.23 -4.42 -9.98
N ALA A 58 -8.13 -4.35 -9.29
CA ALA A 58 -7.88 -5.16 -8.10
C ALA A 58 -7.37 -4.26 -6.97
N THR A 59 -7.64 -4.67 -5.73
CA THR A 59 -7.08 -4.03 -4.53
C THR A 59 -6.42 -5.06 -3.65
N PHE A 60 -5.40 -4.63 -2.94
CA PHE A 60 -4.76 -5.39 -1.89
C PHE A 60 -4.18 -4.46 -0.84
N ILE A 61 -4.00 -4.99 0.37
CA ILE A 61 -3.41 -4.26 1.48
C ILE A 61 -1.97 -4.72 1.65
N VAL A 62 -1.05 -3.77 1.63
CA VAL A 62 0.33 -3.97 2.07
C VAL A 62 0.38 -3.65 3.55
N LYS A 63 0.62 -4.67 4.35
CA LYS A 63 0.70 -4.57 5.81
C LYS A 63 2.15 -4.63 6.25
N GLU A 64 2.58 -3.66 7.05
CA GLU A 64 3.83 -3.69 7.80
C GLU A 64 3.59 -4.35 9.16
N GLN A 65 4.63 -4.96 9.73
CA GLN A 65 4.50 -5.63 11.02
C GLN A 65 4.21 -4.64 12.14
N GLU A 66 4.99 -3.54 12.20
CA GLU A 66 4.73 -2.39 13.06
C GLU A 66 4.74 -1.13 12.19
N GLY A 67 3.55 -0.64 11.82
CA GLY A 67 3.44 0.53 10.94
C GLY A 67 2.03 0.76 10.40
N ASP A 68 1.93 1.77 9.57
CA ASP A 68 0.69 2.12 8.88
C ASP A 68 0.53 1.23 7.62
N ASN A 69 -0.60 0.56 7.51
CA ASN A 69 -0.93 -0.21 6.31
C ASN A 69 -1.14 0.72 5.10
N SER A 70 -1.02 0.15 3.91
CA SER A 70 -1.32 0.85 2.67
C SER A 70 -2.26 0.01 1.80
N LEU A 71 -3.40 0.59 1.41
CA LEU A 71 -4.29 -0.01 0.42
C LEU A 71 -3.84 0.42 -0.97
N ILE A 72 -3.66 -0.54 -1.87
CA ILE A 72 -3.28 -0.31 -3.25
C ILE A 72 -4.44 -0.72 -4.16
N LEU A 73 -4.87 0.20 -5.02
CA LEU A 73 -5.74 -0.06 -6.15
C LEU A 73 -4.89 -0.15 -7.41
N ILE A 74 -5.05 -1.20 -8.17
CA ILE A 74 -4.34 -1.40 -9.44
C ILE A 74 -5.33 -1.59 -10.60
N ASN A 75 -5.08 -0.91 -11.70
CA ASN A 75 -5.71 -1.26 -12.97
C ASN A 75 -4.96 -2.46 -13.57
N VAL A 76 -5.65 -3.57 -13.76
CA VAL A 76 -5.05 -4.85 -14.18
C VAL A 76 -4.40 -4.75 -15.56
N LYS A 77 -4.99 -3.97 -16.48
CA LYS A 77 -4.51 -3.82 -17.86
C LYS A 77 -3.35 -2.82 -17.96
N SER A 78 -3.52 -1.61 -17.44
CA SER A 78 -2.50 -0.54 -17.55
C SER A 78 -1.39 -0.67 -16.51
N ARG A 79 -1.56 -1.49 -15.46
CA ARG A 79 -0.64 -1.60 -14.31
C ARG A 79 -0.52 -0.30 -13.49
N GLU A 80 -1.35 0.69 -13.78
CA GLU A 80 -1.40 1.92 -13.02
C GLU A 80 -1.88 1.65 -11.60
N GLN A 81 -1.16 2.21 -10.61
CA GLN A 81 -1.42 1.97 -9.20
C GLN A 81 -1.79 3.27 -8.49
N ARG A 82 -2.75 3.17 -7.57
CA ARG A 82 -3.11 4.23 -6.65
C ARG A 82 -2.97 3.75 -5.21
N LEU A 83 -2.23 4.49 -4.40
CA LEU A 83 -1.99 4.19 -3.00
C LEU A 83 -2.91 5.03 -2.11
N PHE A 84 -3.56 4.37 -1.15
CA PHE A 84 -4.34 5.00 -0.09
C PHE A 84 -3.70 4.66 1.26
N PRO A 85 -3.03 5.65 1.89
CA PRO A 85 -2.38 5.43 3.19
C PRO A 85 -3.41 5.01 4.26
N ARG A 86 -3.04 4.02 5.06
CA ARG A 86 -3.85 3.49 6.18
C ARG A 86 -5.19 2.85 5.75
N GLY A 87 -5.36 2.59 4.45
CA GLY A 87 -6.57 1.95 3.94
C GLY A 87 -6.65 0.48 4.36
N ASN A 88 -7.86 0.06 4.75
CA ASN A 88 -8.21 -1.31 5.16
C ASN A 88 -9.64 -1.65 4.72
N ASP A 89 -10.02 -2.93 4.85
CA ASP A 89 -11.38 -3.43 4.66
C ASP A 89 -12.01 -2.96 3.33
N ALA A 90 -11.23 -3.04 2.24
CA ALA A 90 -11.64 -2.54 0.95
C ALA A 90 -12.68 -3.45 0.28
N LEU A 91 -13.68 -2.83 -0.33
CA LEU A 91 -14.68 -3.52 -1.15
C LEU A 91 -15.08 -2.65 -2.34
N PHE A 92 -15.36 -3.28 -3.47
CA PHE A 92 -15.92 -2.62 -4.65
C PHE A 92 -17.45 -2.63 -4.59
N THR A 93 -18.07 -1.62 -5.20
CA THR A 93 -19.48 -1.73 -5.57
C THR A 93 -19.64 -2.76 -6.70
N SER A 94 -20.80 -3.40 -6.79
CA SER A 94 -21.07 -4.45 -7.80
C SER A 94 -20.91 -3.95 -9.24
N ASP A 95 -21.12 -2.65 -9.48
CA ASP A 95 -20.90 -2.03 -10.81
C ASP A 95 -19.43 -1.63 -11.06
N GLY A 96 -18.51 -1.89 -10.11
CA GLY A 96 -17.10 -1.59 -10.22
C GLY A 96 -16.74 -0.11 -10.31
N LYS A 97 -17.69 0.83 -10.03
CA LYS A 97 -17.43 2.27 -10.18
C LYS A 97 -16.82 2.90 -8.94
N TYR A 98 -17.08 2.33 -7.77
CA TYR A 98 -16.62 2.86 -6.50
C TYR A 98 -15.84 1.82 -5.71
N LEU A 99 -14.82 2.30 -5.02
CA LEU A 99 -14.08 1.56 -4.01
C LEU A 99 -14.37 2.20 -2.64
N ALA A 100 -14.95 1.42 -1.74
CA ALA A 100 -15.14 1.81 -0.35
C ALA A 100 -14.10 1.11 0.52
N PHE A 101 -13.55 1.83 1.49
CA PHE A 101 -12.55 1.29 2.40
C PHE A 101 -12.51 2.07 3.71
N SER A 102 -12.06 1.43 4.79
CA SER A 102 -11.78 2.13 6.04
C SER A 102 -10.38 2.74 5.99
N ILE A 103 -10.22 3.94 6.51
CA ILE A 103 -8.95 4.61 6.76
C ILE A 103 -8.72 4.56 8.27
N LYS A 104 -7.74 3.77 8.68
CA LYS A 104 -7.42 3.61 10.11
C LYS A 104 -6.72 4.86 10.65
N PRO A 105 -6.84 5.14 11.95
CA PRO A 105 -5.94 6.07 12.65
C PRO A 105 -4.49 5.66 12.47
N THR A 106 -3.54 6.55 12.70
CA THR A 106 -2.12 6.21 12.62
C THR A 106 -1.75 5.14 13.65
N PHE A 107 -0.74 4.32 13.33
CA PHE A 107 -0.21 3.32 14.26
C PHE A 107 0.15 3.95 15.62
N ALA A 108 0.76 5.14 15.59
CA ALA A 108 1.10 5.89 16.80
C ALA A 108 -0.15 6.27 17.65
N GLN A 109 -1.24 6.72 17.00
CA GLN A 109 -2.49 7.04 17.69
C GLN A 109 -3.13 5.80 18.33
N ILE A 110 -3.15 4.68 17.59
CA ILE A 110 -3.68 3.41 18.10
C ILE A 110 -2.84 2.92 19.29
N ARG A 111 -1.52 2.98 19.18
CA ARG A 111 -0.59 2.57 20.24
C ARG A 111 -0.78 3.44 21.49
N SER A 112 -0.82 4.77 21.34
CA SER A 112 -1.06 5.69 22.45
C SER A 112 -2.41 5.42 23.13
N ALA A 113 -3.49 5.24 22.34
CA ALA A 113 -4.81 4.93 22.88
C ALA A 113 -4.82 3.60 23.69
N LYS A 114 -4.06 2.60 23.25
CA LYS A 114 -3.90 1.33 23.97
C LYS A 114 -3.15 1.52 25.30
N ILE A 115 -2.06 2.29 25.30
CA ILE A 115 -1.28 2.60 26.50
C ILE A 115 -2.16 3.37 27.50
N ASP A 116 -2.89 4.38 27.04
CA ASP A 116 -3.80 5.19 27.84
C ASP A 116 -5.10 4.47 28.23
N LYS A 117 -5.28 3.21 27.81
CA LYS A 117 -6.49 2.38 28.03
C LYS A 117 -7.78 3.07 27.57
N LYS A 118 -7.70 3.91 26.54
CA LYS A 118 -8.87 4.57 25.95
C LYS A 118 -9.76 3.55 25.26
N LYS A 119 -11.07 3.58 25.59
CA LYS A 119 -12.08 2.67 25.02
C LYS A 119 -13.29 3.46 24.54
N GLY A 120 -14.06 2.87 23.61
CA GLY A 120 -15.28 3.47 23.05
C GLY A 120 -15.02 4.83 22.41
N THR A 121 -15.85 5.80 22.71
CA THR A 121 -15.79 7.16 22.14
C THR A 121 -14.50 7.94 22.42
N LYS A 122 -13.65 7.46 23.33
CA LYS A 122 -12.32 8.04 23.62
C LYS A 122 -11.20 7.45 22.77
N ALA A 123 -11.45 6.34 22.08
CA ALA A 123 -10.51 5.76 21.14
C ALA A 123 -10.59 6.50 19.79
N PRO A 124 -9.50 6.58 19.02
CA PRO A 124 -9.56 7.17 17.69
C PRO A 124 -10.40 6.28 16.76
N ASN A 125 -11.35 6.91 16.04
CA ASN A 125 -12.27 6.22 15.12
C ASN A 125 -11.68 6.10 13.72
N ASP A 126 -12.18 5.12 12.97
CA ASP A 126 -11.90 4.98 11.55
C ASP A 126 -12.59 6.08 10.73
N THR A 127 -12.14 6.28 9.51
CA THR A 127 -12.77 7.16 8.53
C THR A 127 -13.16 6.32 7.31
N LEU A 128 -14.38 6.49 6.79
CA LEU A 128 -14.77 5.88 5.52
C LEU A 128 -14.16 6.66 4.35
N GLY A 129 -13.43 5.97 3.50
CA GLY A 129 -13.00 6.46 2.19
C GLY A 129 -13.92 5.92 1.10
N LEU A 130 -14.51 6.81 0.30
CA LEU A 130 -15.26 6.48 -0.90
C LEU A 130 -14.52 7.04 -2.10
N TYR A 131 -13.96 6.16 -2.91
CA TYR A 131 -13.19 6.54 -4.09
C TYR A 131 -13.97 6.21 -5.36
N CYS A 132 -14.26 7.25 -6.17
CA CYS A 132 -14.83 7.08 -7.50
C CYS A 132 -13.72 6.80 -8.51
N ILE A 133 -13.72 5.64 -9.16
CA ILE A 133 -12.66 5.19 -10.05
C ILE A 133 -12.59 6.07 -11.31
N ALA A 134 -13.74 6.44 -11.87
CA ALA A 134 -13.81 7.24 -13.10
C ALA A 134 -13.33 8.68 -12.91
N THR A 135 -13.73 9.34 -11.82
CA THR A 135 -13.38 10.75 -11.54
C THR A 135 -12.14 10.90 -10.69
N GLN A 136 -11.60 9.81 -10.16
CA GLN A 136 -10.47 9.78 -9.23
C GLN A 136 -10.71 10.64 -7.96
N LYS A 137 -11.96 10.92 -7.62
CA LYS A 137 -12.32 11.67 -6.43
C LYS A 137 -12.42 10.77 -5.21
N LEU A 138 -11.82 11.21 -4.10
CA LEU A 138 -11.92 10.57 -2.79
C LEU A 138 -12.75 11.45 -1.86
N VAL A 139 -13.84 10.88 -1.34
CA VAL A 139 -14.64 11.46 -0.27
C VAL A 139 -14.31 10.75 1.03
N LYS A 140 -14.15 11.49 2.12
CA LYS A 140 -13.85 10.96 3.44
C LYS A 140 -14.97 11.30 4.41
N ILE A 141 -15.49 10.30 5.12
CA ILE A 141 -16.54 10.44 6.14
C ILE A 141 -15.95 9.96 7.47
N PRO A 142 -15.76 10.86 8.45
CA PRO A 142 -15.16 10.52 9.74
C PRO A 142 -16.08 9.67 10.62
N ASP A 143 -15.54 9.19 11.72
CA ASP A 143 -16.24 8.47 12.78
C ASP A 143 -16.96 7.19 12.30
N LEU A 144 -16.34 6.48 11.40
CA LEU A 144 -16.85 5.24 10.87
C LEU A 144 -16.87 4.13 11.94
N LYS A 145 -18.05 3.54 12.15
CA LYS A 145 -18.20 2.33 12.96
C LYS A 145 -18.15 1.06 12.12
N LYS A 146 -18.86 1.03 11.01
CA LYS A 146 -18.86 -0.06 10.03
C LYS A 146 -19.49 0.39 8.72
N PHE A 147 -19.21 -0.33 7.65
CA PHE A 147 -19.85 -0.15 6.35
C PHE A 147 -20.04 -1.51 5.66
N LYS A 148 -20.95 -1.55 4.71
CA LYS A 148 -21.21 -2.68 3.81
C LYS A 148 -21.62 -2.17 2.45
N ALA A 149 -21.20 -2.86 1.38
CA ALA A 149 -21.84 -2.75 0.08
C ALA A 149 -22.94 -3.77 -0.06
N GLY A 150 -23.92 -3.49 -0.90
CA GLY A 150 -24.95 -4.46 -1.23
C GLY A 150 -24.41 -5.60 -2.11
N ASP A 151 -24.96 -6.82 -1.89
CA ASP A 151 -24.64 -7.98 -2.71
C ASP A 151 -25.28 -7.83 -4.10
N ARG A 152 -24.52 -8.16 -5.14
CA ARG A 152 -24.91 -8.48 -6.53
C ARG A 152 -25.64 -7.44 -7.39
N SER A 153 -26.32 -6.43 -6.86
CA SER A 153 -27.02 -5.42 -7.69
C SER A 153 -27.14 -4.06 -7.07
N ALA A 154 -26.59 -3.86 -5.90
CA ALA A 154 -26.77 -2.63 -5.16
C ALA A 154 -25.68 -1.61 -5.50
N GLN A 155 -26.10 -0.49 -6.09
CA GLN A 155 -25.27 0.68 -6.34
C GLN A 155 -25.16 1.57 -5.09
N PHE A 156 -25.39 1.02 -3.91
CA PHE A 156 -25.34 1.77 -2.66
C PHE A 156 -24.40 1.13 -1.66
N ILE A 157 -23.87 1.98 -0.80
CA ILE A 157 -23.04 1.61 0.34
C ILE A 157 -23.74 2.09 1.59
N ALA A 158 -24.06 1.17 2.49
CA ALA A 158 -24.58 1.50 3.80
C ALA A 158 -23.43 1.66 4.79
N TYR A 159 -23.45 2.71 5.59
CA TYR A 159 -22.45 2.92 6.63
C TYR A 159 -23.10 3.44 7.92
N MET A 160 -22.43 3.18 9.03
CA MET A 160 -22.81 3.65 10.36
C MET A 160 -21.67 4.47 10.92
N ILE A 161 -21.99 5.65 11.42
CA ILE A 161 -21.06 6.51 12.15
C ILE A 161 -21.26 6.34 13.67
N GLU A 162 -20.20 6.52 14.42
CA GLU A 162 -20.27 6.58 15.86
C GLU A 162 -20.66 8.01 16.26
N LYS A 163 -21.84 8.18 16.89
CA LYS A 163 -22.21 9.48 17.43
C LYS A 163 -21.27 9.81 18.59
N MET A 164 -20.60 10.96 18.52
CA MET A 164 -20.01 11.53 19.72
C MET A 164 -21.15 11.78 20.70
N ALA A 165 -21.01 11.29 21.95
CA ALA A 165 -21.93 11.68 23.00
C ALA A 165 -21.88 13.20 23.13
N ASP A 166 -22.99 13.86 22.89
CA ASP A 166 -23.14 15.30 23.01
C ASP A 166 -22.63 15.74 24.39
N LYS A 167 -21.54 16.47 24.41
CA LYS A 167 -21.03 17.14 25.59
C LYS A 167 -21.75 18.47 25.82
N GLU A 168 -23.06 18.49 25.65
CA GLU A 168 -23.83 19.69 25.96
C GLU A 168 -25.22 19.33 26.46
N SER A 169 -25.36 19.20 27.76
CA SER A 169 -26.53 19.66 28.48
C SER A 169 -26.35 19.37 30.00
N SER A 170 -25.37 20.01 30.61
CA SER A 170 -25.41 20.13 32.09
C SER A 170 -24.62 21.34 32.56
N LYS A 171 -25.12 22.52 32.20
CA LYS A 171 -24.85 23.74 32.99
C LYS A 171 -25.75 24.88 32.51
N GLU A 172 -27.03 24.71 32.75
CA GLU A 172 -27.88 25.87 33.00
C GLU A 172 -29.02 25.38 33.88
N GLU A 173 -28.79 25.38 35.18
CA GLU A 173 -29.81 25.61 36.19
C GLU A 173 -29.13 25.95 37.55
N ARG A 174 -29.29 27.21 37.89
CA ARG A 174 -29.17 27.91 39.19
C ARG A 174 -27.82 28.47 39.60
#